data_be0cc842417df2fc94ec2b4011bab08c
#
_entry.id   be0cc842417df2fc94ec2b4011bab08c
#
_cell.length_a   1.000
_cell.length_b   1.000
_cell.length_c   1.000
_cell.angle_alpha   90.00
_cell.angle_beta   90.00
_cell.angle_gamma   90.00
#
_symmetry.space_group_name_H-M   'P 1'
#
loop_
_entity.id
_entity.type
_entity.pdbx_description
1 polymer ?
#
loop_
_entity_poly.entity_id
_entity_poly.type
_entity_poly.pdbx_seq_one_letter_code
_entity_poly.pdbx_strand_id
1 'polypeptide(L)'
;MCFHSKNLYNEANYVLRQEFIKNGNYISYYDMNKEFKTHENYKLTFSQPANCTLRLLDKNWKSYFRGIKAWKKNPEKFLGMPKLPKYLKKDGRFPWMIPNNQVRYKPENGTVHISNRYMNDYDWKCRCLGRLIQVRFIPRGSCYVMEIVYETEIPDTNGESKNIAAIDLGVDNLVTMTNNIGLNPIIINGNGIKSINQYYNKRLAKEKSLLKIRHGKDWSRKLDVITFKRFQRIKNYMHNTSHYIVNWCIENNIDTLVVGKNDEWKQESTMCKKSNQNFIMIPYQMLLQQLKYKCENVGIKYIEYEETYTSGTSFLDEEEPIKQNYDKSRRIQRGLFKSGTGLLINSDVNGSLQIMKKVFPNAISRYGIEAVLTPVVISVV
;
A
#
# COMPACT_ATOMS: atom_id res chain seq x y z
N MET A 1 -1.32 -18.05 -20.89
CA MET A 1 -1.46 -16.60 -21.10
C MET A 1 -0.33 -15.81 -20.42
N CYS A 2 -0.19 -15.78 -19.11
CA CYS A 2 0.86 -15.00 -18.43
C CYS A 2 2.31 -15.36 -18.83
N PHE A 3 2.56 -16.59 -19.27
CA PHE A 3 3.86 -16.98 -19.80
C PHE A 3 4.12 -16.36 -21.19
N HIS A 4 3.14 -16.41 -22.08
CA HIS A 4 3.23 -15.81 -23.40
C HIS A 4 3.30 -14.27 -23.34
N SER A 5 2.56 -13.64 -22.42
CA SER A 5 2.68 -12.21 -22.14
C SER A 5 4.11 -11.83 -21.72
N LYS A 6 4.77 -12.66 -20.88
CA LYS A 6 6.19 -12.47 -20.51
C LYS A 6 7.12 -12.64 -21.72
N ASN A 7 6.89 -13.63 -22.57
CA ASN A 7 7.71 -13.84 -23.76
C ASN A 7 7.57 -12.64 -24.70
N LEU A 8 6.36 -12.23 -25.01
CA LEU A 8 6.10 -11.06 -25.86
C LEU A 8 6.77 -9.79 -25.31
N TYR A 9 6.67 -9.56 -23.98
CA TYR A 9 7.37 -8.45 -23.34
C TYR A 9 8.88 -8.50 -23.57
N ASN A 10 9.50 -9.68 -23.38
CA ASN A 10 10.95 -9.84 -23.53
C ASN A 10 11.40 -9.71 -24.99
N GLU A 11 10.65 -10.26 -25.95
CA GLU A 11 10.93 -10.14 -27.38
C GLU A 11 10.88 -8.67 -27.82
N ALA A 12 9.80 -7.98 -27.51
CA ALA A 12 9.64 -6.56 -27.83
C ALA A 12 10.70 -5.69 -27.14
N ASN A 13 11.00 -5.98 -25.85
CA ASN A 13 12.07 -5.28 -25.14
C ASN A 13 13.46 -5.54 -25.73
N TYR A 14 13.70 -6.73 -26.29
CA TYR A 14 14.95 -7.03 -26.99
C TYR A 14 15.11 -6.15 -28.23
N VAL A 15 14.11 -6.10 -29.10
CA VAL A 15 14.13 -5.27 -30.30
C VAL A 15 14.34 -3.80 -29.95
N LEU A 16 13.57 -3.26 -29.01
CA LEU A 16 13.72 -1.89 -28.50
C LEU A 16 15.12 -1.59 -27.98
N ARG A 17 15.68 -2.51 -27.19
CA ARG A 17 17.02 -2.34 -26.61
C ARG A 17 18.10 -2.37 -27.69
N GLN A 18 17.99 -3.26 -28.68
CA GLN A 18 18.96 -3.33 -29.77
C GLN A 18 18.95 -2.03 -30.60
N GLU A 19 17.76 -1.57 -30.97
CA GLU A 19 17.61 -0.33 -31.73
C GLU A 19 18.13 0.89 -30.95
N PHE A 20 17.79 1.00 -29.68
CA PHE A 20 18.24 2.09 -28.83
C PHE A 20 19.76 2.08 -28.60
N ILE A 21 20.36 0.91 -28.35
CA ILE A 21 21.81 0.80 -28.09
C ILE A 21 22.63 1.04 -29.36
N LYS A 22 22.17 0.55 -30.51
CA LYS A 22 22.90 0.65 -31.76
C LYS A 22 22.72 2.01 -32.44
N ASN A 23 21.49 2.51 -32.48
CA ASN A 23 21.10 3.64 -33.31
C ASN A 23 20.61 4.85 -32.51
N GLY A 24 20.45 4.72 -31.20
CA GLY A 24 19.87 5.76 -30.34
C GLY A 24 18.36 5.97 -30.52
N ASN A 25 17.70 5.15 -31.36
CA ASN A 25 16.31 5.33 -31.74
C ASN A 25 15.37 4.63 -30.75
N TYR A 26 14.21 5.22 -30.56
CA TYR A 26 13.12 4.66 -29.75
C TYR A 26 11.95 4.23 -30.66
N ILE A 27 11.57 2.94 -30.59
CA ILE A 27 10.41 2.41 -31.30
C ILE A 27 9.15 2.66 -30.49
N SER A 28 8.19 3.36 -31.06
CA SER A 28 6.92 3.67 -30.39
C SER A 28 6.03 2.42 -30.22
N TYR A 29 5.01 2.52 -29.33
CA TYR A 29 4.00 1.47 -29.21
C TYR A 29 3.35 1.11 -30.56
N TYR A 30 3.07 2.11 -31.41
CA TYR A 30 2.38 1.89 -32.69
C TYR A 30 3.24 1.07 -33.65
N ASP A 31 4.52 1.37 -33.73
CA ASP A 31 5.48 0.67 -34.57
C ASP A 31 5.71 -0.75 -34.06
N MET A 32 5.93 -0.92 -32.75
CA MET A 32 5.99 -2.24 -32.12
C MET A 32 4.73 -3.08 -32.40
N ASN A 33 3.55 -2.48 -32.27
CA ASN A 33 2.30 -3.21 -32.51
C ASN A 33 2.20 -3.67 -33.97
N LYS A 34 2.62 -2.85 -34.93
CA LYS A 34 2.64 -3.18 -36.35
C LYS A 34 3.62 -4.36 -36.63
N GLU A 35 4.80 -4.30 -36.07
CA GLU A 35 5.84 -5.33 -36.22
C GLU A 35 5.42 -6.65 -35.55
N PHE A 36 4.94 -6.61 -34.29
CA PHE A 36 4.72 -7.82 -33.50
C PHE A 36 3.40 -8.56 -33.79
N LYS A 37 2.47 -8.02 -34.59
CA LYS A 37 1.18 -8.69 -34.94
C LYS A 37 1.34 -10.09 -35.50
N THR A 38 2.40 -10.36 -36.19
CA THR A 38 2.69 -11.66 -36.84
C THR A 38 3.40 -12.63 -35.92
N HIS A 39 3.99 -12.17 -34.81
CA HIS A 39 4.77 -12.98 -33.89
C HIS A 39 3.91 -14.01 -33.15
N GLU A 40 4.45 -15.16 -32.88
CA GLU A 40 3.78 -16.28 -32.24
C GLU A 40 3.26 -15.88 -30.84
N ASN A 41 4.12 -15.28 -29.99
CA ASN A 41 3.73 -14.89 -28.64
C ASN A 41 2.65 -13.79 -28.62
N TYR A 42 2.57 -12.94 -29.64
CA TYR A 42 1.47 -11.98 -29.80
C TYR A 42 0.15 -12.73 -30.04
N LYS A 43 0.12 -13.67 -30.99
CA LYS A 43 -1.05 -14.48 -31.32
C LYS A 43 -1.51 -15.34 -30.13
N LEU A 44 -0.56 -15.97 -29.42
CA LEU A 44 -0.83 -16.80 -28.23
C LEU A 44 -1.32 -15.99 -27.02
N THR A 45 -0.98 -14.69 -26.95
CA THR A 45 -1.46 -13.78 -25.89
C THR A 45 -2.84 -13.21 -26.24
N PHE A 46 -3.29 -13.31 -27.47
CA PHE A 46 -4.43 -12.64 -28.10
C PHE A 46 -4.20 -11.14 -28.31
N SER A 47 -4.76 -10.60 -29.40
CA SER A 47 -4.46 -9.25 -29.89
C SER A 47 -4.65 -8.14 -28.84
N GLN A 48 -5.77 -8.10 -28.14
CA GLN A 48 -6.02 -7.03 -27.18
C GLN A 48 -5.15 -7.11 -25.92
N PRO A 49 -5.00 -8.27 -25.25
CA PRO A 49 -4.02 -8.44 -24.17
C PRO A 49 -2.58 -8.27 -24.62
N ALA A 50 -2.21 -8.65 -25.85
CA ALA A 50 -0.89 -8.40 -26.41
C ALA A 50 -0.62 -6.89 -26.52
N ASN A 51 -1.60 -6.13 -27.03
CA ASN A 51 -1.52 -4.66 -27.06
C ASN A 51 -1.33 -4.06 -25.67
N CYS A 52 -2.01 -4.57 -24.64
CA CYS A 52 -1.82 -4.14 -23.26
C CYS A 52 -0.39 -4.40 -22.79
N THR A 53 0.21 -5.54 -23.17
CA THR A 53 1.61 -5.88 -22.83
C THR A 53 2.59 -4.92 -23.51
N LEU A 54 2.42 -4.64 -24.80
CA LEU A 54 3.27 -3.70 -25.54
C LEU A 54 3.13 -2.26 -25.03
N ARG A 55 1.91 -1.80 -24.70
CA ARG A 55 1.66 -0.48 -24.07
C ARG A 55 2.35 -0.36 -22.71
N LEU A 56 2.37 -1.43 -21.92
CA LEU A 56 3.07 -1.42 -20.63
C LEU A 56 4.59 -1.36 -20.80
N LEU A 57 5.14 -2.03 -21.81
CA LEU A 57 6.55 -1.91 -22.17
C LEU A 57 6.89 -0.48 -22.61
N ASP A 58 6.10 0.11 -23.51
CA ASP A 58 6.23 1.51 -23.95
C ASP A 58 6.21 2.49 -22.74
N LYS A 59 5.27 2.28 -21.81
CA LYS A 59 5.21 3.06 -20.56
C LYS A 59 6.48 2.92 -19.70
N ASN A 60 7.06 1.73 -19.62
CA ASN A 60 8.29 1.49 -18.87
C ASN A 60 9.48 2.24 -19.50
N TRP A 61 9.59 2.23 -20.82
CA TRP A 61 10.62 2.98 -21.52
C TRP A 61 10.45 4.50 -21.38
N LYS A 62 9.23 5.01 -21.51
CA LYS A 62 8.91 6.43 -21.26
C LYS A 62 9.23 6.85 -19.82
N SER A 63 9.01 5.94 -18.85
CA SER A 63 9.40 6.16 -17.44
C SER A 63 10.92 6.22 -17.28
N TYR A 64 11.67 5.36 -17.99
CA TYR A 64 13.12 5.40 -18.02
C TYR A 64 13.63 6.75 -18.55
N PHE A 65 13.13 7.22 -19.69
CA PHE A 65 13.56 8.50 -20.26
C PHE A 65 13.25 9.68 -19.32
N ARG A 66 12.07 9.69 -18.70
CA ARG A 66 11.74 10.72 -17.69
C ARG A 66 12.65 10.61 -16.47
N GLY A 67 12.95 9.41 -16.02
CA GLY A 67 13.88 9.16 -14.92
C GLY A 67 15.28 9.67 -15.21
N ILE A 68 15.83 9.40 -16.39
CA ILE A 68 17.15 9.92 -16.84
C ILE A 68 17.15 11.44 -16.89
N LYS A 69 16.09 12.05 -17.42
CA LYS A 69 15.98 13.53 -17.47
C LYS A 69 15.93 14.15 -16.07
N ALA A 70 15.19 13.52 -15.14
CA ALA A 70 15.12 13.97 -13.75
C ALA A 70 16.45 13.75 -13.01
N TRP A 71 17.10 12.59 -13.21
CA TRP A 71 18.40 12.28 -12.62
C TRP A 71 19.49 13.28 -13.07
N LYS A 72 19.54 13.64 -14.36
CA LYS A 72 20.48 14.62 -14.86
C LYS A 72 20.33 16.01 -14.20
N LYS A 73 19.11 16.36 -13.73
CA LYS A 73 18.85 17.63 -13.04
C LYS A 73 19.21 17.58 -11.55
N ASN A 74 18.94 16.48 -10.88
CA ASN A 74 19.10 16.33 -9.43
C ASN A 74 19.57 14.90 -9.10
N PRO A 75 20.87 14.56 -9.34
CA PRO A 75 21.39 13.19 -9.12
C PRO A 75 21.29 12.74 -7.66
N GLU A 76 21.39 13.67 -6.71
CA GLU A 76 21.35 13.45 -5.27
C GLU A 76 19.99 12.90 -4.76
N LYS A 77 18.91 13.10 -5.52
CA LYS A 77 17.58 12.56 -5.19
C LYS A 77 17.40 11.10 -5.59
N PHE A 78 18.41 10.49 -6.17
CA PHE A 78 18.35 9.12 -6.69
C PHE A 78 19.41 8.25 -6.02
N LEU A 79 19.07 7.00 -5.71
CA LEU A 79 20.03 5.99 -5.25
C LEU A 79 21.07 5.59 -6.32
N GLY A 80 20.93 6.10 -7.55
CA GLY A 80 21.82 5.86 -8.65
C GLY A 80 21.15 6.10 -9.99
N MET A 81 21.94 6.07 -11.07
CA MET A 81 21.46 6.30 -12.43
C MET A 81 20.33 5.32 -12.81
N PRO A 82 19.18 5.78 -13.33
CA PRO A 82 18.12 4.91 -13.84
C PRO A 82 18.64 3.95 -14.92
N LYS A 83 18.16 2.70 -14.86
CA LYS A 83 18.60 1.64 -15.80
C LYS A 83 17.48 1.35 -16.80
N LEU A 84 17.89 0.88 -17.99
CA LEU A 84 16.97 0.40 -19.03
C LEU A 84 16.00 -0.68 -18.46
N PRO A 85 14.75 -0.76 -18.97
CA PRO A 85 13.80 -1.81 -18.56
C PRO A 85 14.44 -3.20 -18.70
N LYS A 86 14.40 -3.96 -17.58
CA LYS A 86 15.04 -5.28 -17.50
C LYS A 86 14.21 -6.33 -18.24
N TYR A 87 14.91 -7.39 -18.67
CA TYR A 87 14.25 -8.63 -19.08
C TYR A 87 13.61 -9.34 -17.88
N LEU A 88 12.47 -9.94 -18.14
CA LEU A 88 11.79 -10.80 -17.17
C LEU A 88 12.46 -12.18 -17.17
N LYS A 89 12.46 -12.87 -16.01
CA LYS A 89 13.11 -14.20 -15.86
C LYS A 89 12.56 -15.21 -16.87
N LYS A 90 13.42 -16.13 -17.36
CA LYS A 90 13.09 -17.16 -18.35
C LYS A 90 11.84 -17.95 -17.98
N ASP A 91 11.77 -18.45 -16.74
CA ASP A 91 10.64 -19.22 -16.22
C ASP A 91 9.59 -18.35 -15.51
N GLY A 92 9.70 -17.01 -15.64
CA GLY A 92 8.79 -16.05 -15.03
C GLY A 92 7.43 -16.01 -15.71
N ARG A 93 6.57 -15.19 -15.15
CA ARG A 93 5.23 -14.88 -15.64
C ARG A 93 5.05 -13.37 -15.61
N PHE A 94 4.21 -12.85 -16.49
CA PHE A 94 3.88 -11.43 -16.54
C PHE A 94 2.37 -11.24 -16.49
N PRO A 95 1.85 -10.13 -15.97
CA PRO A 95 0.41 -9.89 -15.96
C PRO A 95 -0.22 -10.06 -17.34
N TRP A 96 -1.36 -10.74 -17.37
CA TRP A 96 -2.19 -10.83 -18.57
C TRP A 96 -3.41 -9.94 -18.35
N MET A 97 -3.52 -8.88 -19.16
CA MET A 97 -4.49 -7.79 -18.99
C MET A 97 -5.50 -7.83 -20.13
N ILE A 98 -6.77 -7.84 -19.79
CA ILE A 98 -7.88 -7.92 -20.75
C ILE A 98 -8.67 -6.60 -20.64
N PRO A 99 -8.71 -5.78 -21.68
CA PRO A 99 -9.46 -4.52 -21.67
C PRO A 99 -10.97 -4.75 -21.70
N ASN A 100 -11.73 -3.72 -21.34
CA ASN A 100 -13.19 -3.78 -21.19
C ASN A 100 -13.96 -4.25 -22.44
N ASN A 101 -13.44 -4.01 -23.65
CA ASN A 101 -14.08 -4.47 -24.89
C ASN A 101 -14.12 -5.99 -25.04
N GLN A 102 -13.39 -6.75 -24.21
CA GLN A 102 -13.41 -8.22 -24.16
C GLN A 102 -13.98 -8.77 -22.86
N VAL A 103 -14.53 -7.90 -22.02
CA VAL A 103 -15.05 -8.27 -20.71
C VAL A 103 -16.45 -7.68 -20.55
N ARG A 104 -17.40 -8.49 -20.13
CA ARG A 104 -18.78 -8.08 -19.87
C ARG A 104 -19.10 -8.24 -18.39
N TYR A 105 -19.43 -7.14 -17.73
CA TYR A 105 -19.97 -7.19 -16.38
C TYR A 105 -21.49 -7.37 -16.44
N LYS A 106 -22.00 -8.30 -15.63
CA LYS A 106 -23.41 -8.63 -15.48
C LYS A 106 -23.83 -8.20 -14.06
N PRO A 107 -24.36 -6.99 -13.87
CA PRO A 107 -24.70 -6.47 -12.55
C PRO A 107 -25.78 -7.29 -11.85
N GLU A 108 -26.73 -7.84 -12.60
CA GLU A 108 -27.81 -8.68 -12.10
C GLU A 108 -27.34 -9.92 -11.34
N ASN A 109 -26.20 -10.48 -11.72
CA ASN A 109 -25.61 -11.67 -11.13
C ASN A 109 -24.35 -11.36 -10.29
N GLY A 110 -23.84 -10.12 -10.35
CA GLY A 110 -22.56 -9.74 -9.77
C GLY A 110 -21.39 -10.54 -10.35
N THR A 111 -21.40 -10.76 -11.69
CA THR A 111 -20.39 -11.57 -12.36
C THR A 111 -19.72 -10.83 -13.51
N VAL A 112 -18.47 -11.22 -13.78
CA VAL A 112 -17.69 -10.80 -14.95
C VAL A 112 -17.52 -11.99 -15.87
N HIS A 113 -17.92 -11.81 -17.12
CA HIS A 113 -17.68 -12.74 -18.23
C HIS A 113 -16.53 -12.24 -19.10
N ILE A 114 -15.60 -13.14 -19.45
CA ILE A 114 -14.46 -12.82 -20.31
C ILE A 114 -14.66 -13.52 -21.64
N SER A 115 -14.87 -12.74 -22.71
CA SER A 115 -15.06 -13.24 -24.08
C SER A 115 -13.74 -13.74 -24.66
N ASN A 116 -13.36 -14.96 -24.29
CA ASN A 116 -12.14 -15.62 -24.75
C ASN A 116 -12.34 -17.12 -24.87
N ARG A 117 -11.85 -17.74 -25.95
CA ARG A 117 -12.06 -19.18 -26.24
C ARG A 117 -11.68 -20.15 -25.11
N TYR A 118 -10.86 -19.72 -24.16
CA TYR A 118 -10.44 -20.53 -23.01
C TYR A 118 -11.21 -20.19 -21.72
N MET A 119 -12.05 -19.17 -21.73
CA MET A 119 -12.72 -18.65 -20.54
C MET A 119 -14.23 -18.40 -20.73
N ASN A 120 -14.77 -18.68 -21.91
CA ASN A 120 -16.19 -18.47 -22.20
C ASN A 120 -17.14 -19.22 -21.27
N ASP A 121 -16.69 -20.36 -20.72
CA ASP A 121 -17.52 -21.21 -19.84
C ASP A 121 -17.53 -20.73 -18.39
N TYR A 122 -16.84 -19.62 -18.09
CA TYR A 122 -16.70 -19.13 -16.71
C TYR A 122 -17.28 -17.74 -16.53
N ASP A 123 -18.21 -17.62 -15.58
CA ASP A 123 -18.66 -16.35 -15.01
C ASP A 123 -18.06 -16.17 -13.62
N TRP A 124 -17.26 -15.12 -13.46
CA TRP A 124 -16.50 -14.87 -12.23
C TRP A 124 -17.26 -13.94 -11.30
N LYS A 125 -17.61 -14.39 -10.09
CA LYS A 125 -18.23 -13.52 -9.10
C LYS A 125 -17.29 -12.39 -8.69
N CYS A 126 -17.80 -11.16 -8.73
CA CYS A 126 -17.04 -9.97 -8.34
C CYS A 126 -17.97 -8.87 -7.82
N ARG A 127 -17.37 -7.90 -7.12
CA ARG A 127 -18.01 -6.62 -6.81
C ARG A 127 -17.39 -5.56 -7.71
N CYS A 128 -18.15 -5.09 -8.70
CA CYS A 128 -17.76 -3.94 -9.52
C CYS A 128 -18.74 -2.82 -9.21
N LEU A 129 -18.24 -1.74 -8.60
CA LEU A 129 -19.05 -0.61 -8.12
C LEU A 129 -19.05 0.57 -9.08
N GLY A 130 -18.53 0.40 -10.30
CA GLY A 130 -18.42 1.47 -11.27
C GLY A 130 -18.17 0.96 -12.69
N ARG A 131 -17.69 1.84 -13.56
CA ARG A 131 -17.40 1.51 -14.95
C ARG A 131 -16.20 0.57 -15.06
N LEU A 132 -16.41 -0.64 -15.57
CA LEU A 132 -15.36 -1.62 -15.78
C LEU A 132 -14.32 -1.12 -16.80
N ILE A 133 -13.04 -1.13 -16.42
CA ILE A 133 -11.91 -0.70 -17.27
C ILE A 133 -11.17 -1.91 -17.84
N GLN A 134 -10.82 -2.87 -17.00
CA GLN A 134 -10.08 -4.08 -17.42
C GLN A 134 -10.11 -5.16 -16.35
N VAL A 135 -9.80 -6.38 -16.75
CA VAL A 135 -9.50 -7.51 -15.86
C VAL A 135 -8.03 -7.86 -16.01
N ARG A 136 -7.36 -8.15 -14.91
CA ARG A 136 -5.94 -8.52 -14.88
C ARG A 136 -5.77 -9.85 -14.18
N PHE A 137 -4.97 -10.73 -14.76
CA PHE A 137 -4.46 -11.94 -14.10
C PHE A 137 -3.01 -11.70 -13.69
N ILE A 138 -2.80 -11.52 -12.39
CA ILE A 138 -1.50 -11.19 -11.82
C ILE A 138 -0.86 -12.44 -11.23
N PRO A 139 0.33 -12.87 -11.71
CA PRO A 139 1.06 -13.98 -11.11
C PRO A 139 1.52 -13.64 -9.70
N ARG A 140 1.27 -14.53 -8.75
CA ARG A 140 1.65 -14.39 -7.34
C ARG A 140 2.25 -15.70 -6.83
N GLY A 141 3.54 -15.91 -7.07
CA GLY A 141 4.22 -17.14 -6.66
C GLY A 141 3.53 -18.39 -7.22
N SER A 142 2.81 -19.13 -6.36
CA SER A 142 2.16 -20.38 -6.70
C SER A 142 0.75 -20.27 -7.30
N CYS A 143 0.19 -19.06 -7.41
CA CYS A 143 -1.17 -18.82 -7.89
C CYS A 143 -1.28 -17.59 -8.80
N TYR A 144 -2.48 -17.37 -9.32
CA TYR A 144 -2.85 -16.14 -10.02
C TYR A 144 -3.96 -15.43 -9.26
N VAL A 145 -3.87 -14.11 -9.19
CA VAL A 145 -4.93 -13.25 -8.64
C VAL A 145 -5.61 -12.56 -9.80
N MET A 146 -6.93 -12.71 -9.89
CA MET A 146 -7.74 -11.93 -10.81
C MET A 146 -8.10 -10.60 -10.14
N GLU A 147 -7.74 -9.51 -10.79
CA GLU A 147 -8.05 -8.15 -10.37
C GLU A 147 -9.09 -7.55 -11.33
N ILE A 148 -10.18 -7.05 -10.79
CA ILE A 148 -11.18 -6.28 -11.53
C ILE A 148 -10.86 -4.79 -11.33
N VAL A 149 -10.55 -4.10 -12.40
CA VAL A 149 -10.25 -2.66 -12.38
C VAL A 149 -11.46 -1.91 -12.90
N TYR A 150 -12.00 -1.03 -12.08
CA TYR A 150 -13.15 -0.20 -12.42
C TYR A 150 -12.92 1.24 -11.95
N GLU A 151 -13.68 2.15 -12.50
CA GLU A 151 -13.67 3.57 -12.22
C GLU A 151 -14.97 3.95 -11.52
N THR A 152 -14.86 4.70 -10.42
CA THR A 152 -16.01 5.25 -9.68
C THR A 152 -15.92 6.76 -9.64
N GLU A 153 -17.04 7.42 -9.51
CA GLU A 153 -17.08 8.83 -9.15
C GLU A 153 -16.69 8.98 -7.68
N ILE A 154 -15.87 9.99 -7.39
CA ILE A 154 -15.46 10.33 -6.03
C ILE A 154 -16.34 11.49 -5.56
N PRO A 155 -17.00 11.40 -4.38
CA PRO A 155 -17.71 12.52 -3.80
C PRO A 155 -16.79 13.72 -3.58
N ASP A 156 -17.34 14.93 -3.61
CA ASP A 156 -16.58 16.15 -3.36
C ASP A 156 -16.12 16.21 -1.88
N THR A 157 -14.84 16.49 -1.67
CA THR A 157 -14.19 16.58 -0.35
C THR A 157 -13.72 18.01 -0.03
N ASN A 158 -14.17 19.02 -0.77
CA ASN A 158 -13.74 20.42 -0.64
C ASN A 158 -14.45 21.21 0.49
N GLY A 159 -15.26 20.56 1.33
CA GLY A 159 -15.93 21.18 2.46
C GLY A 159 -14.96 21.66 3.56
N GLU A 160 -15.47 22.51 4.46
CA GLU A 160 -14.74 22.90 5.69
C GLU A 160 -14.48 21.68 6.58
N SER A 161 -13.28 21.59 7.13
CA SER A 161 -12.91 20.55 8.09
C SER A 161 -13.39 20.94 9.49
N LYS A 162 -14.53 20.41 9.94
CA LYS A 162 -15.15 20.68 11.25
C LYS A 162 -14.90 19.54 12.24
N ASN A 163 -15.27 18.32 11.83
CA ASN A 163 -15.12 17.12 12.64
C ASN A 163 -13.89 16.36 12.16
N ILE A 164 -12.85 16.37 12.96
CA ILE A 164 -11.53 15.89 12.57
C ILE A 164 -11.13 14.70 13.43
N ALA A 165 -10.59 13.65 12.79
CA ALA A 165 -9.86 12.60 13.46
C ALA A 165 -8.40 12.59 13.00
N ALA A 166 -7.50 12.20 13.91
CA ALA A 166 -6.09 12.04 13.61
C ALA A 166 -5.59 10.64 13.99
N ILE A 167 -4.61 10.15 13.27
CA ILE A 167 -4.02 8.82 13.46
C ILE A 167 -2.50 8.94 13.66
N ASP A 168 -2.01 8.30 14.72
CA ASP A 168 -0.62 7.93 14.92
C ASP A 168 -0.45 6.43 14.62
N LEU A 169 0.61 6.06 13.87
CA LEU A 169 0.90 4.68 13.44
C LEU A 169 2.05 4.09 14.25
N GLY A 170 1.81 2.96 14.90
CA GLY A 170 2.78 2.31 15.78
C GLY A 170 2.95 0.81 15.51
N VAL A 171 3.85 0.18 16.28
CA VAL A 171 4.13 -1.27 16.20
C VAL A 171 3.28 -2.07 17.18
N ASP A 172 3.15 -1.61 18.41
CA ASP A 172 2.36 -2.26 19.46
C ASP A 172 0.89 -1.85 19.34
N ASN A 173 0.64 -0.58 19.22
CA ASN A 173 -0.60 0.02 18.78
C ASN A 173 -0.45 0.29 17.28
N LEU A 174 -1.11 -0.53 16.45
CA LEU A 174 -1.02 -0.36 15.00
C LEU A 174 -1.56 0.99 14.55
N VAL A 175 -2.64 1.41 15.18
CA VAL A 175 -3.31 2.69 14.96
C VAL A 175 -3.76 3.22 16.32
N THR A 176 -3.43 4.46 16.60
CA THR A 176 -4.04 5.23 17.67
C THR A 176 -4.76 6.41 17.05
N MET A 177 -6.07 6.48 17.22
CA MET A 177 -6.92 7.49 16.61
C MET A 177 -7.55 8.37 17.68
N THR A 178 -7.43 9.68 17.51
CA THR A 178 -8.05 10.74 18.33
C THR A 178 -9.01 11.57 17.49
N ASN A 179 -9.86 12.35 18.13
CA ASN A 179 -10.86 13.19 17.48
C ASN A 179 -11.05 14.51 18.23
N ASN A 180 -11.67 15.49 17.56
CA ASN A 180 -12.02 16.80 18.15
C ASN A 180 -13.48 16.91 18.58
N ILE A 181 -14.25 15.83 18.53
CA ILE A 181 -15.68 15.80 18.87
C ILE A 181 -15.96 15.26 20.28
N GLY A 182 -14.92 15.11 21.12
CA GLY A 182 -15.04 14.72 22.52
C GLY A 182 -15.23 13.23 22.79
N LEU A 183 -15.05 12.35 21.78
CA LEU A 183 -15.13 10.90 21.97
C LEU A 183 -13.79 10.33 22.45
N ASN A 184 -13.86 9.18 23.13
CA ASN A 184 -12.68 8.47 23.61
C ASN A 184 -11.74 8.09 22.44
N PRO A 185 -10.43 8.23 22.61
CA PRO A 185 -9.46 7.73 21.64
C PRO A 185 -9.60 6.23 21.40
N ILE A 186 -9.32 5.81 20.18
CA ILE A 186 -9.35 4.41 19.79
C ILE A 186 -7.93 3.90 19.55
N ILE A 187 -7.61 2.76 20.15
CA ILE A 187 -6.35 2.05 19.90
C ILE A 187 -6.65 0.71 19.23
N ILE A 188 -6.13 0.51 18.04
CA ILE A 188 -6.15 -0.80 17.36
C ILE A 188 -4.79 -1.44 17.58
N ASN A 189 -4.75 -2.55 18.32
CA ASN A 189 -3.49 -3.21 18.66
C ASN A 189 -2.84 -3.91 17.44
N GLY A 190 -1.51 -3.95 17.44
CA GLY A 190 -0.70 -4.61 16.39
C GLY A 190 -0.38 -6.10 16.66
N ASN A 191 -0.93 -6.69 17.72
CA ASN A 191 -0.58 -8.04 18.17
C ASN A 191 -0.91 -9.12 17.13
N GLY A 192 -2.04 -8.96 16.41
CA GLY A 192 -2.43 -9.86 15.33
C GLY A 192 -1.35 -9.95 14.24
N ILE A 193 -0.85 -8.81 13.79
CA ILE A 193 0.21 -8.75 12.75
C ILE A 193 1.52 -9.34 13.27
N LYS A 194 1.89 -9.04 14.52
CA LYS A 194 3.10 -9.60 15.14
C LYS A 194 3.03 -11.12 15.21
N SER A 195 1.90 -11.66 15.65
CA SER A 195 1.65 -13.11 15.71
C SER A 195 1.76 -13.77 14.33
N ILE A 196 1.12 -13.20 13.30
CA ILE A 196 1.21 -13.68 11.91
C ILE A 196 2.67 -13.69 11.44
N ASN A 197 3.42 -12.62 11.71
CA ASN A 197 4.82 -12.50 11.30
C ASN A 197 5.73 -13.48 12.05
N GLN A 198 5.56 -13.65 13.35
CA GLN A 198 6.35 -14.61 14.15
C GLN A 198 6.10 -16.05 13.70
N TYR A 199 4.85 -16.44 13.51
CA TYR A 199 4.51 -17.75 12.98
C TYR A 199 5.12 -17.99 11.60
N TYR A 200 5.01 -17.01 10.71
CA TYR A 200 5.62 -17.05 9.39
C TYR A 200 7.13 -17.24 9.46
N ASN A 201 7.83 -16.46 10.27
CA ASN A 201 9.29 -16.51 10.38
C ASN A 201 9.77 -17.88 10.90
N LYS A 202 9.12 -18.44 11.94
CA LYS A 202 9.42 -19.78 12.45
C LYS A 202 9.24 -20.84 11.38
N ARG A 203 8.11 -20.80 10.67
CA ARG A 203 7.78 -21.74 9.61
C ARG A 203 8.73 -21.65 8.42
N LEU A 204 9.00 -20.42 7.98
CA LEU A 204 9.91 -20.17 6.87
C LEU A 204 11.32 -20.66 7.17
N ALA A 205 11.85 -20.38 8.36
CA ALA A 205 13.19 -20.84 8.79
C ALA A 205 13.28 -22.37 8.80
N LYS A 206 12.29 -23.06 9.39
CA LYS A 206 12.23 -24.54 9.40
C LYS A 206 12.23 -25.12 7.99
N GLU A 207 11.35 -24.62 7.10
CA GLU A 207 11.24 -25.15 5.74
C GLU A 207 12.48 -24.87 4.88
N LYS A 208 13.10 -23.70 5.04
CA LYS A 208 14.36 -23.37 4.37
C LYS A 208 15.51 -24.28 4.82
N SER A 209 15.65 -24.53 6.12
CA SER A 209 16.67 -25.44 6.65
C SER A 209 16.49 -26.85 6.09
N LEU A 210 15.29 -27.41 6.16
CA LEU A 210 14.98 -28.73 5.60
C LEU A 210 15.23 -28.80 4.09
N LEU A 211 14.88 -27.77 3.35
CA LEU A 211 15.08 -27.71 1.90
C LEU A 211 16.57 -27.70 1.55
N LYS A 212 17.36 -26.94 2.30
CA LYS A 212 18.81 -26.84 2.11
C LYS A 212 19.51 -28.16 2.43
N ILE A 213 19.17 -28.82 3.55
CA ILE A 213 19.74 -30.12 3.95
C ILE A 213 19.38 -31.22 2.95
N ARG A 214 18.11 -31.30 2.52
CA ARG A 214 17.63 -32.41 1.68
C ARG A 214 17.96 -32.25 0.19
N HIS A 215 17.99 -31.01 -0.31
CA HIS A 215 18.01 -30.74 -1.75
C HIS A 215 19.06 -29.70 -2.18
N GLY A 216 19.81 -29.08 -1.26
CA GLY A 216 20.74 -28.01 -1.56
C GLY A 216 20.11 -26.76 -2.20
N LYS A 217 18.78 -26.60 -2.08
CA LYS A 217 18.01 -25.53 -2.74
C LYS A 217 17.57 -24.47 -1.75
N ASP A 218 17.48 -23.21 -2.20
CA ASP A 218 17.02 -22.06 -1.40
C ASP A 218 15.56 -21.70 -1.65
N TRP A 219 14.90 -22.32 -2.65
CA TRP A 219 13.53 -22.03 -3.03
C TRP A 219 12.72 -23.30 -3.33
N SER A 220 11.43 -23.25 -2.99
CA SER A 220 10.44 -24.26 -3.37
C SER A 220 9.03 -23.65 -3.45
N ARG A 221 8.12 -24.32 -4.18
CA ARG A 221 6.71 -23.93 -4.24
C ARG A 221 6.06 -23.83 -2.85
N LYS A 222 6.50 -24.65 -1.90
CA LYS A 222 6.01 -24.63 -0.50
C LYS A 222 6.33 -23.31 0.19
N LEU A 223 7.54 -22.76 -0.02
CA LEU A 223 7.94 -21.46 0.52
C LEU A 223 7.10 -20.32 -0.07
N ASP A 224 6.78 -20.37 -1.36
CA ASP A 224 5.89 -19.39 -2.00
C ASP A 224 4.48 -19.45 -1.40
N VAL A 225 3.93 -20.65 -1.18
CA VAL A 225 2.61 -20.82 -0.57
C VAL A 225 2.58 -20.24 0.85
N ILE A 226 3.62 -20.50 1.65
CA ILE A 226 3.74 -19.96 3.02
C ILE A 226 3.78 -18.43 2.98
N THR A 227 4.59 -17.86 2.09
CA THR A 227 4.75 -16.41 1.92
C THR A 227 3.44 -15.77 1.43
N PHE A 228 2.77 -16.39 0.47
CA PHE A 228 1.49 -15.90 -0.04
C PHE A 228 0.40 -15.94 1.04
N LYS A 229 0.29 -17.02 1.82
CA LYS A 229 -0.67 -17.12 2.94
C LYS A 229 -0.44 -16.03 4.00
N ARG A 230 0.84 -15.75 4.35
CA ARG A 230 1.17 -14.63 5.23
C ARG A 230 0.68 -13.30 4.64
N PHE A 231 1.00 -13.04 3.38
CA PHE A 231 0.61 -11.81 2.70
C PHE A 231 -0.91 -11.61 2.73
N GLN A 232 -1.69 -12.65 2.43
CA GLN A 232 -3.15 -12.57 2.44
C GLN A 232 -3.71 -12.30 3.85
N ARG A 233 -3.17 -12.94 4.90
CA ARG A 233 -3.59 -12.68 6.28
C ARG A 233 -3.32 -11.23 6.70
N ILE A 234 -2.12 -10.71 6.40
CA ILE A 234 -1.79 -9.32 6.71
C ILE A 234 -2.67 -8.37 5.90
N LYS A 235 -2.86 -8.64 4.59
CA LYS A 235 -3.75 -7.83 3.74
C LYS A 235 -5.17 -7.77 4.31
N ASN A 236 -5.71 -8.92 4.75
CA ASN A 236 -7.03 -8.98 5.38
C ASN A 236 -7.08 -8.15 6.66
N TYR A 237 -6.08 -8.29 7.54
CA TYR A 237 -5.99 -7.51 8.77
C TYR A 237 -5.99 -5.99 8.48
N MET A 238 -5.19 -5.53 7.50
CA MET A 238 -5.17 -4.12 7.10
C MET A 238 -6.51 -3.66 6.51
N HIS A 239 -7.19 -4.52 5.72
CA HIS A 239 -8.51 -4.21 5.19
C HIS A 239 -9.57 -4.06 6.28
N ASN A 240 -9.56 -4.94 7.29
CA ASN A 240 -10.48 -4.88 8.42
C ASN A 240 -10.18 -3.63 9.27
N THR A 241 -8.90 -3.35 9.56
CA THR A 241 -8.48 -2.13 10.26
C THR A 241 -8.96 -0.86 9.53
N SER A 242 -8.66 -0.73 8.25
CA SER A 242 -9.05 0.45 7.48
C SER A 242 -10.57 0.56 7.28
N HIS A 243 -11.28 -0.56 7.23
CA HIS A 243 -12.75 -0.57 7.16
C HIS A 243 -13.37 -0.09 8.48
N TYR A 244 -12.88 -0.62 9.59
CA TYR A 244 -13.31 -0.20 10.92
C TYR A 244 -13.14 1.33 11.12
N ILE A 245 -11.95 1.85 10.80
CA ILE A 245 -11.65 3.28 10.95
C ILE A 245 -12.60 4.14 10.10
N VAL A 246 -12.78 3.80 8.82
CA VAL A 246 -13.63 4.60 7.92
C VAL A 246 -15.10 4.51 8.32
N ASN A 247 -15.59 3.33 8.73
CA ASN A 247 -16.96 3.20 9.23
C ASN A 247 -17.18 4.02 10.50
N TRP A 248 -16.23 3.97 11.45
CA TRP A 248 -16.29 4.78 12.65
C TRP A 248 -16.33 6.30 12.31
N CYS A 249 -15.54 6.72 11.31
CA CYS A 249 -15.58 8.11 10.84
C CYS A 249 -16.96 8.48 10.27
N ILE A 250 -17.58 7.59 9.49
CA ILE A 250 -18.94 7.81 8.92
C ILE A 250 -19.97 7.91 10.05
N GLU A 251 -19.97 6.96 10.99
CA GLU A 251 -20.92 6.87 12.11
C GLU A 251 -20.86 8.10 13.01
N ASN A 252 -19.68 8.74 13.12
CA ASN A 252 -19.46 9.92 13.96
C ASN A 252 -19.34 11.23 13.16
N ASN A 253 -19.75 11.24 11.89
CA ASN A 253 -19.75 12.42 11.02
C ASN A 253 -18.37 13.11 10.94
N ILE A 254 -17.28 12.35 10.94
CA ILE A 254 -15.93 12.86 10.72
C ILE A 254 -15.80 13.20 9.23
N ASP A 255 -15.47 14.44 8.95
CA ASP A 255 -15.27 14.94 7.56
C ASP A 255 -13.80 14.90 7.12
N THR A 256 -12.87 14.87 8.08
CA THR A 256 -11.45 14.91 7.79
C THR A 256 -10.66 13.91 8.64
N LEU A 257 -9.85 13.08 7.97
CA LEU A 257 -8.93 12.13 8.60
C LEU A 257 -7.48 12.55 8.32
N VAL A 258 -6.74 12.89 9.37
CA VAL A 258 -5.32 13.20 9.32
C VAL A 258 -4.51 11.97 9.72
N VAL A 259 -3.48 11.63 8.99
CA VAL A 259 -2.60 10.50 9.32
C VAL A 259 -1.16 10.96 9.39
N GLY A 260 -0.54 10.72 10.54
CA GLY A 260 0.90 10.93 10.74
C GLY A 260 1.71 9.99 9.87
N LYS A 261 2.70 10.53 9.17
CA LYS A 261 3.59 9.79 8.30
C LYS A 261 5.00 10.33 8.41
N ASN A 262 5.97 9.42 8.42
CA ASN A 262 7.37 9.78 8.24
C ASN A 262 7.90 9.05 7.00
N ASP A 263 8.40 9.77 6.01
CA ASP A 263 8.84 9.20 4.74
C ASP A 263 10.08 8.28 4.89
N GLU A 264 10.90 8.48 5.92
CA GLU A 264 12.13 7.73 6.17
C GLU A 264 12.03 6.65 7.25
N TRP A 265 10.84 6.33 7.70
CA TRP A 265 10.57 5.39 8.83
C TRP A 265 11.39 4.09 8.83
N LYS A 266 11.75 3.58 7.66
CA LYS A 266 12.39 2.27 7.53
C LYS A 266 13.87 2.33 7.10
N GLN A 267 14.42 3.50 6.86
CA GLN A 267 15.75 3.61 6.24
C GLN A 267 16.88 3.68 7.27
N GLU A 268 16.71 4.36 8.42
CA GLU A 268 17.75 4.53 9.43
C GLU A 268 17.28 4.15 10.84
N SER A 269 16.74 2.94 10.98
CA SER A 269 16.22 2.49 12.26
C SER A 269 17.36 2.05 13.19
N THR A 270 17.56 2.78 14.29
CA THR A 270 18.49 2.45 15.39
C THR A 270 17.93 1.44 16.40
N MET A 271 16.78 0.82 16.11
CA MET A 271 16.11 -0.14 16.99
C MET A 271 16.86 -1.47 17.10
N CYS A 272 16.72 -2.16 18.23
CA CYS A 272 17.27 -3.52 18.39
C CYS A 272 16.69 -4.47 17.31
N LYS A 273 17.46 -5.53 16.97
CA LYS A 273 17.13 -6.47 15.85
C LYS A 273 15.67 -6.96 15.86
N LYS A 274 15.12 -7.33 17.04
CA LYS A 274 13.76 -7.85 17.18
C LYS A 274 12.70 -6.77 16.92
N SER A 275 12.87 -5.58 17.48
CA SER A 275 11.97 -4.45 17.28
C SER A 275 12.01 -3.98 15.84
N ASN A 276 13.19 -3.88 15.25
CA ASN A 276 13.38 -3.51 13.85
C ASN A 276 12.72 -4.53 12.90
N GLN A 277 12.87 -5.84 13.17
CA GLN A 277 12.19 -6.88 12.38
C GLN A 277 10.66 -6.72 12.44
N ASN A 278 10.08 -6.51 13.61
CA ASN A 278 8.65 -6.30 13.75
C ASN A 278 8.19 -5.06 12.98
N PHE A 279 8.91 -3.95 13.10
CA PHE A 279 8.60 -2.69 12.44
C PHE A 279 8.66 -2.78 10.91
N ILE A 280 9.74 -3.36 10.35
CA ILE A 280 9.92 -3.51 8.90
C ILE A 280 8.84 -4.41 8.29
N MET A 281 8.40 -5.43 9.04
CA MET A 281 7.43 -6.42 8.54
C MET A 281 5.98 -5.93 8.53
N ILE A 282 5.67 -4.75 9.10
CA ILE A 282 4.34 -4.13 9.02
C ILE A 282 4.26 -3.31 7.72
N PRO A 283 3.32 -3.59 6.80
CA PRO A 283 3.19 -2.84 5.56
C PRO A 283 2.33 -1.59 5.75
N TYR A 284 2.83 -0.58 6.47
CA TYR A 284 2.11 0.69 6.71
C TYR A 284 1.60 1.35 5.42
N GLN A 285 2.41 1.34 4.35
CA GLN A 285 1.99 1.89 3.06
C GLN A 285 0.71 1.25 2.51
N MET A 286 0.50 -0.05 2.80
CA MET A 286 -0.75 -0.73 2.42
C MET A 286 -1.95 -0.16 3.20
N LEU A 287 -1.79 0.09 4.49
CA LEU A 287 -2.83 0.68 5.34
C LEU A 287 -3.15 2.12 4.89
N LEU A 288 -2.12 2.94 4.67
CA LEU A 288 -2.27 4.32 4.17
C LEU A 288 -3.05 4.37 2.85
N GLN A 289 -2.65 3.53 1.88
CA GLN A 289 -3.37 3.44 0.60
C GLN A 289 -4.83 3.00 0.77
N GLN A 290 -5.09 2.06 1.69
CA GLN A 290 -6.45 1.58 1.96
C GLN A 290 -7.30 2.63 2.66
N LEU A 291 -6.76 3.38 3.61
CA LEU A 291 -7.44 4.50 4.24
C LEU A 291 -7.76 5.58 3.21
N LYS A 292 -6.76 5.98 2.42
CA LYS A 292 -6.90 7.02 1.40
C LYS A 292 -8.07 6.73 0.46
N TYR A 293 -8.05 5.62 -0.28
CA TYR A 293 -9.12 5.37 -1.26
C TYR A 293 -10.49 5.12 -0.62
N LYS A 294 -10.52 4.55 0.61
CA LYS A 294 -11.80 4.33 1.31
C LYS A 294 -12.40 5.64 1.81
N CYS A 295 -11.59 6.56 2.33
CA CYS A 295 -12.02 7.91 2.71
C CYS A 295 -12.52 8.67 1.48
N GLU A 296 -11.76 8.69 0.39
CA GLU A 296 -12.13 9.32 -0.88
C GLU A 296 -13.47 8.79 -1.40
N ASN A 297 -13.70 7.46 -1.35
CA ASN A 297 -14.94 6.84 -1.82
C ASN A 297 -16.20 7.26 -1.03
N VAL A 298 -16.05 7.75 0.19
CA VAL A 298 -17.17 8.15 1.06
C VAL A 298 -17.20 9.65 1.34
N GLY A 299 -16.36 10.45 0.66
CA GLY A 299 -16.33 11.89 0.77
C GLY A 299 -15.61 12.41 2.02
N ILE A 300 -14.80 11.59 2.69
CA ILE A 300 -13.95 12.02 3.81
C ILE A 300 -12.63 12.55 3.25
N LYS A 301 -12.24 13.76 3.64
CA LYS A 301 -10.96 14.36 3.28
C LYS A 301 -9.81 13.61 3.97
N TYR A 302 -8.85 13.11 3.19
CA TYR A 302 -7.70 12.36 3.70
C TYR A 302 -6.42 13.18 3.57
N ILE A 303 -5.70 13.39 4.69
CA ILE A 303 -4.48 14.20 4.75
C ILE A 303 -3.35 13.35 5.36
N GLU A 304 -2.24 13.16 4.62
CA GLU A 304 -0.99 12.66 5.18
C GLU A 304 -0.12 13.83 5.59
N TYR A 305 0.39 13.82 6.83
CA TYR A 305 1.23 14.90 7.35
C TYR A 305 2.45 14.36 8.09
N GLU A 306 3.57 15.08 8.02
CA GLU A 306 4.80 14.67 8.69
C GLU A 306 4.69 14.79 10.21
N GLU A 307 5.00 13.69 10.93
CA GLU A 307 4.85 13.57 12.39
C GLU A 307 6.07 13.99 13.20
N THR A 308 7.06 14.69 12.61
CA THR A 308 8.28 15.11 13.31
C THR A 308 7.96 15.89 14.60
N TYR A 309 8.64 15.52 15.69
CA TYR A 309 8.51 16.11 17.05
C TYR A 309 7.19 15.86 17.79
N THR A 310 6.22 15.13 17.25
CA THR A 310 4.94 14.86 17.92
C THR A 310 5.04 13.93 19.12
N SER A 311 6.03 13.04 19.14
CA SER A 311 6.18 12.00 20.18
C SER A 311 6.84 12.46 21.48
N GLY A 312 7.43 13.64 21.52
CA GLY A 312 8.15 14.18 22.70
C GLY A 312 7.65 15.56 23.15
N THR A 313 6.61 16.11 22.52
CA THR A 313 5.95 17.33 22.93
C THR A 313 4.61 17.02 23.57
N SER A 314 4.17 17.83 24.54
CA SER A 314 2.97 17.59 25.33
C SER A 314 1.75 18.30 24.74
N PHE A 315 0.73 17.55 24.38
CA PHE A 315 -0.56 18.11 24.01
C PHE A 315 -1.27 18.75 25.21
N LEU A 316 -1.20 18.11 26.40
CA LEU A 316 -1.85 18.58 27.62
C LEU A 316 -1.30 19.91 28.14
N ASP A 317 -0.03 20.21 27.83
CA ASP A 317 0.63 21.46 28.16
C ASP A 317 0.53 22.50 27.02
N GLU A 318 -0.27 22.21 25.99
CA GLU A 318 -0.48 23.04 24.79
C GLU A 318 0.80 23.36 23.99
N GLU A 319 1.82 22.56 24.14
CA GLU A 319 3.07 22.76 23.44
C GLU A 319 2.92 22.60 21.93
N GLU A 320 3.63 23.43 21.17
CA GLU A 320 3.77 23.23 19.73
C GLU A 320 4.75 22.08 19.43
N PRO A 321 4.44 21.19 18.48
CA PRO A 321 5.30 20.06 18.11
C PRO A 321 6.51 20.51 17.25
N ILE A 322 7.42 21.26 17.89
CA ILE A 322 8.67 21.78 17.33
C ILE A 322 9.88 21.27 18.12
N LYS A 323 11.07 21.42 17.54
CA LYS A 323 12.32 20.90 18.10
C LYS A 323 12.63 21.44 19.50
N GLN A 324 12.30 22.71 19.76
CA GLN A 324 12.58 23.41 21.02
C GLN A 324 11.81 22.78 22.20
N ASN A 325 10.60 22.30 21.95
CA ASN A 325 9.71 21.74 22.97
C ASN A 325 9.87 20.21 23.10
N TYR A 326 10.73 19.59 22.28
CA TYR A 326 10.86 18.15 22.21
C TYR A 326 11.71 17.59 23.34
N ASP A 327 11.09 16.81 24.24
CA ASP A 327 11.74 16.12 25.35
C ASP A 327 11.37 14.64 25.44
N LYS A 328 12.37 13.77 25.15
CA LYS A 328 12.20 12.31 25.24
C LYS A 328 12.02 11.78 26.64
N SER A 329 12.50 12.48 27.68
CA SER A 329 12.44 12.03 29.08
C SER A 329 11.02 11.95 29.61
N ARG A 330 10.10 12.70 29.03
CA ARG A 330 8.66 12.67 29.34
C ARG A 330 7.98 11.33 29.03
N ARG A 331 8.55 10.51 28.16
CA ARG A 331 8.13 9.10 27.99
C ARG A 331 8.73 8.26 29.13
N ILE A 332 8.08 8.33 30.29
CA ILE A 332 8.57 7.70 31.53
C ILE A 332 8.65 6.17 31.46
N GLN A 333 7.79 5.56 30.65
CA GLN A 333 7.86 4.16 30.26
C GLN A 333 7.18 3.95 28.90
N ARG A 334 7.31 2.73 28.35
CA ARG A 334 6.68 2.40 27.08
C ARG A 334 5.16 2.60 27.15
N GLY A 335 4.62 3.41 26.24
CA GLY A 335 3.19 3.69 26.17
C GLY A 335 2.69 4.75 27.16
N LEU A 336 3.55 5.34 28.02
CA LEU A 336 3.14 6.33 29.00
C LEU A 336 3.98 7.62 28.88
N PHE A 337 3.28 8.75 28.74
CA PHE A 337 3.83 10.08 28.64
C PHE A 337 3.37 10.91 29.84
N LYS A 338 4.26 11.70 30.42
CA LYS A 338 3.99 12.61 31.54
C LYS A 338 4.05 14.05 31.05
N SER A 339 2.97 14.81 31.28
CA SER A 339 2.90 16.24 31.00
C SER A 339 3.76 17.06 31.97
N GLY A 340 4.02 18.31 31.68
CA GLY A 340 4.68 19.25 32.57
C GLY A 340 3.91 19.49 33.88
N THR A 341 2.57 19.39 33.83
CA THR A 341 1.70 19.46 35.00
C THR A 341 1.62 18.15 35.81
N GLY A 342 2.31 17.10 35.36
CA GLY A 342 2.35 15.79 36.02
C GLY A 342 1.23 14.82 35.62
N LEU A 343 0.33 15.19 34.74
CA LEU A 343 -0.71 14.30 34.20
C LEU A 343 -0.12 13.21 33.33
N LEU A 344 -0.70 12.02 33.43
CA LEU A 344 -0.28 10.87 32.66
C LEU A 344 -1.25 10.62 31.49
N ILE A 345 -0.71 10.44 30.30
CA ILE A 345 -1.48 10.12 29.09
C ILE A 345 -0.79 8.97 28.33
N ASN A 346 -1.55 8.19 27.57
CA ASN A 346 -0.97 7.24 26.63
C ASN A 346 -0.10 7.99 25.60
N SER A 347 1.15 7.55 25.39
CA SER A 347 2.10 8.26 24.55
C SER A 347 1.69 8.33 23.08
N ASP A 348 0.99 7.31 22.58
CA ASP A 348 0.54 7.27 21.19
C ASP A 348 -0.73 8.11 21.01
N VAL A 349 -1.58 8.23 22.06
CA VAL A 349 -2.69 9.20 22.10
C VAL A 349 -2.15 10.62 22.07
N ASN A 350 -1.15 10.94 22.90
CA ASN A 350 -0.48 12.25 22.87
C ASN A 350 0.10 12.55 21.47
N GLY A 351 0.76 11.58 20.84
CA GLY A 351 1.28 11.69 19.47
C GLY A 351 0.20 12.01 18.45
N SER A 352 -0.91 11.28 18.49
CA SER A 352 -2.05 11.48 17.59
C SER A 352 -2.69 12.88 17.75
N LEU A 353 -2.84 13.38 18.99
CA LEU A 353 -3.34 14.74 19.27
C LEU A 353 -2.38 15.80 18.73
N GLN A 354 -1.08 15.60 18.90
CA GLN A 354 -0.08 16.50 18.35
C GLN A 354 -0.03 16.50 16.82
N ILE A 355 -0.32 15.36 16.16
CA ILE A 355 -0.49 15.28 14.70
C ILE A 355 -1.70 16.13 14.27
N MET A 356 -2.82 16.02 15.00
CA MET A 356 -4.01 16.85 14.73
C MET A 356 -3.70 18.33 14.89
N LYS A 357 -3.05 18.72 16.00
CA LYS A 357 -2.66 20.12 16.28
C LYS A 357 -1.75 20.71 15.21
N LYS A 358 -0.84 19.92 14.64
CA LYS A 358 0.04 20.35 13.54
C LYS A 358 -0.72 20.80 12.29
N VAL A 359 -1.80 20.10 11.97
CA VAL A 359 -2.60 20.38 10.75
C VAL A 359 -3.71 21.38 11.04
N PHE A 360 -4.30 21.29 12.22
CA PHE A 360 -5.43 22.09 12.67
C PHE A 360 -5.18 22.63 14.09
N PRO A 361 -4.41 23.71 14.27
CA PRO A 361 -4.00 24.21 15.58
C PRO A 361 -5.15 24.55 16.52
N ASN A 362 -6.29 24.96 15.97
CA ASN A 362 -7.47 25.39 16.73
C ASN A 362 -8.58 24.34 16.80
N ALA A 363 -8.35 23.11 16.31
CA ALA A 363 -9.39 22.09 16.23
C ALA A 363 -9.77 21.48 17.58
N ILE A 364 -8.91 21.58 18.58
CA ILE A 364 -9.12 20.98 19.90
C ILE A 364 -9.07 22.09 20.97
N SER A 365 -10.18 22.25 21.70
CA SER A 365 -10.21 23.06 22.91
C SER A 365 -9.87 22.21 24.14
N ARG A 366 -9.51 22.84 25.26
CA ARG A 366 -9.25 22.18 26.56
C ARG A 366 -10.44 21.39 27.15
N TYR A 367 -11.62 21.56 26.59
CA TYR A 367 -12.85 20.89 27.07
C TYR A 367 -12.88 19.46 26.49
N GLY A 368 -12.75 18.45 27.37
CA GLY A 368 -12.77 17.02 26.99
C GLY A 368 -11.52 16.22 27.32
N ILE A 369 -10.62 16.76 28.16
CA ILE A 369 -9.37 16.10 28.59
C ILE A 369 -9.65 14.73 29.23
N GLU A 370 -10.76 14.53 29.93
CA GLU A 370 -11.09 13.25 30.57
C GLU A 370 -11.26 12.12 29.56
N ALA A 371 -11.91 12.36 28.43
CA ALA A 371 -12.07 11.36 27.37
C ALA A 371 -10.72 10.94 26.78
N VAL A 372 -9.75 11.85 26.67
CA VAL A 372 -8.42 11.59 26.12
C VAL A 372 -7.60 10.64 27.00
N LEU A 373 -7.85 10.60 28.31
CA LEU A 373 -7.12 9.75 29.26
C LEU A 373 -7.58 8.29 29.25
N THR A 374 -8.73 7.98 28.67
CA THR A 374 -9.34 6.64 28.68
C THR A 374 -9.53 6.07 27.28
N PRO A 375 -8.43 5.68 26.58
CA PRO A 375 -8.55 5.12 25.24
C PRO A 375 -9.24 3.74 25.26
N VAL A 376 -10.10 3.50 24.25
CA VAL A 376 -10.75 2.21 24.00
C VAL A 376 -9.82 1.35 23.14
N VAL A 377 -9.45 0.17 23.64
CA VAL A 377 -8.59 -0.77 22.90
C VAL A 377 -9.45 -1.77 22.12
N ILE A 378 -9.19 -1.85 20.82
CA ILE A 378 -9.93 -2.70 19.89
C ILE A 378 -9.00 -3.73 19.25
N SER A 379 -9.50 -4.97 19.17
CA SER A 379 -8.88 -6.04 18.40
C SER A 379 -9.68 -6.25 17.11
N VAL A 380 -9.07 -5.99 15.97
CA VAL A 380 -9.65 -6.27 14.65
C VAL A 380 -9.26 -7.69 14.26
N VAL A 381 -10.25 -8.56 13.99
CA VAL A 381 -10.03 -9.97 13.62
C VAL A 381 -10.22 -10.17 12.12
#